data_8c4999016e8cc04152cc9a5f9e7a08f5
#
_entry.id   8c4999016e8cc04152cc9a5f9e7a08f5
#
_cell.length_a   1.000
_cell.length_b   1.000
_cell.length_c   1.000
_cell.angle_alpha   90.00
_cell.angle_beta   90.00
_cell.angle_gamma   90.00
#
_symmetry.space_group_name_H-M   'P 1'
#
loop_
_entity.id
_entity.type
_entity.pdbx_description
1 polymer ?
#
loop_
_entity_poly.entity_id
_entity_poly.type
_entity_poly.pdbx_seq_one_letter_code
_entity_poly.pdbx_strand_id
1 'polypeptide(L)'
;MVRKITQVGLCVVIFVMALNSHTARAHGKVAMEEDNCMRRIGENMVHLSIYQPQVDEEGHYCTDIPKAGNAILVIDLVDPSLREMPIGITIIKGSKVEEGETVSQIRPALYQDGVINTQSLLDQGKYLIVITAEGVPPLNYEYHLRVEMINYAEV
;
A
#
# COMPACT_ATOMS: atom_id res chain seq x y z
N MET A 1 -27.23 -28.59 -51.34
CA MET A 1 -25.78 -28.78 -51.09
C MET A 1 -25.11 -27.57 -50.47
N VAL A 2 -25.37 -26.35 -50.94
CA VAL A 2 -24.78 -25.08 -50.45
C VAL A 2 -25.01 -24.84 -48.94
N ARG A 3 -26.19 -25.16 -48.43
CA ARG A 3 -26.55 -24.92 -47.00
C ARG A 3 -25.76 -25.76 -45.98
N LYS A 4 -25.29 -26.94 -46.37
CA LYS A 4 -24.42 -27.78 -45.50
C LYS A 4 -22.99 -27.32 -45.52
N ILE A 5 -22.52 -26.76 -46.64
CA ILE A 5 -21.17 -26.23 -46.77
C ILE A 5 -21.00 -24.96 -45.92
N THR A 6 -22.02 -24.07 -45.88
CA THR A 6 -22.04 -22.87 -45.04
C THR A 6 -22.08 -23.21 -43.56
N GLN A 7 -22.77 -24.23 -43.12
CA GLN A 7 -22.78 -24.65 -41.70
C GLN A 7 -21.44 -25.23 -41.25
N VAL A 8 -20.81 -26.06 -42.07
CA VAL A 8 -19.48 -26.61 -41.75
C VAL A 8 -18.43 -25.52 -41.72
N GLY A 9 -18.46 -24.56 -42.66
CA GLY A 9 -17.55 -23.41 -42.66
C GLY A 9 -17.68 -22.54 -41.40
N LEU A 10 -18.90 -22.28 -40.95
CA LEU A 10 -19.16 -21.50 -39.74
C LEU A 10 -18.64 -22.21 -38.47
N CYS A 11 -18.86 -23.52 -38.37
CA CYS A 11 -18.35 -24.31 -37.23
C CYS A 11 -16.80 -24.33 -37.17
N VAL A 12 -16.13 -24.41 -38.31
CA VAL A 12 -14.68 -24.40 -38.39
C VAL A 12 -14.12 -23.04 -37.96
N VAL A 13 -14.75 -21.93 -38.38
CA VAL A 13 -14.31 -20.58 -37.98
C VAL A 13 -14.48 -20.37 -36.47
N ILE A 14 -15.59 -20.81 -35.88
CA ILE A 14 -15.82 -20.71 -34.44
C ILE A 14 -14.82 -21.57 -33.67
N PHE A 15 -14.48 -22.76 -34.15
CA PHE A 15 -13.51 -23.63 -33.53
C PHE A 15 -12.08 -23.07 -33.58
N VAL A 16 -11.69 -22.43 -34.68
CA VAL A 16 -10.38 -21.76 -34.82
C VAL A 16 -10.28 -20.54 -33.91
N MET A 17 -11.35 -19.77 -33.72
CA MET A 17 -11.39 -18.65 -32.78
C MET A 17 -11.29 -19.10 -31.31
N ALA A 18 -11.87 -20.25 -30.95
CA ALA A 18 -11.76 -20.82 -29.61
C ALA A 18 -10.34 -21.29 -29.25
N LEU A 19 -9.53 -21.66 -30.24
CA LEU A 19 -8.13 -22.09 -30.04
C LEU A 19 -7.16 -20.91 -29.81
N ASN A 20 -7.58 -19.69 -30.09
CA ASN A 20 -6.78 -18.47 -29.85
C ASN A 20 -7.15 -17.75 -28.53
N SER A 21 -7.75 -18.46 -27.57
CA SER A 21 -7.96 -17.93 -26.23
C SER A 21 -6.62 -17.75 -25.56
N HIS A 22 -5.98 -16.60 -25.78
CA HIS A 22 -4.85 -16.18 -24.97
C HIS A 22 -5.37 -16.02 -23.55
N THR A 23 -4.88 -16.86 -22.64
CA THR A 23 -5.09 -16.66 -21.20
C THR A 23 -4.53 -15.29 -20.87
N ALA A 24 -5.43 -14.33 -20.62
CA ALA A 24 -5.05 -13.07 -19.99
C ALA A 24 -4.46 -13.43 -18.62
N ARG A 25 -3.14 -13.47 -18.52
CA ARG A 25 -2.45 -13.52 -17.25
C ARG A 25 -2.62 -12.12 -16.64
N ALA A 26 -3.60 -11.97 -15.76
CA ALA A 26 -3.60 -10.89 -14.80
C ALA A 26 -2.35 -11.08 -13.92
N HIS A 27 -1.24 -10.45 -14.28
CA HIS A 27 -0.06 -10.36 -13.43
C HIS A 27 -0.36 -9.38 -12.31
N GLY A 28 -0.75 -9.88 -11.18
CA GLY A 28 -1.04 -9.14 -9.97
C GLY A 28 -0.96 -10.03 -8.74
N LYS A 29 0.10 -10.83 -8.64
CA LYS A 29 0.52 -11.41 -7.37
C LYS A 29 1.99 -11.06 -7.20
N VAL A 30 2.26 -9.83 -6.76
CA VAL A 30 3.40 -9.62 -5.88
C VAL A 30 3.08 -10.50 -4.68
N ALA A 31 3.90 -11.51 -4.40
CA ALA A 31 3.72 -12.29 -3.18
C ALA A 31 3.80 -11.28 -2.03
N MET A 32 2.79 -11.24 -1.15
CA MET A 32 2.73 -10.27 -0.04
C MET A 32 4.01 -10.26 0.81
N GLU A 33 4.79 -11.33 0.75
CA GLU A 33 6.09 -11.47 1.43
C GLU A 33 7.24 -10.70 0.75
N GLU A 34 7.10 -10.31 -0.52
CA GLU A 34 8.10 -9.53 -1.27
C GLU A 34 7.77 -8.03 -1.34
N ASP A 35 6.62 -7.62 -0.80
CA ASP A 35 6.23 -6.21 -0.75
C ASP A 35 7.00 -5.49 0.35
N ASN A 36 7.90 -4.60 -0.06
CA ASN A 36 8.70 -3.77 0.84
C ASN A 36 7.88 -2.82 1.73
N CYS A 37 6.58 -2.66 1.47
CA CYS A 37 5.68 -1.83 2.24
C CYS A 37 4.91 -2.61 3.30
N MET A 38 4.96 -3.95 3.25
CA MET A 38 4.41 -4.83 4.27
C MET A 38 5.33 -4.94 5.48
N ARG A 39 4.75 -4.87 6.66
CA ARG A 39 5.49 -5.03 7.93
C ARG A 39 4.68 -5.81 8.95
N ARG A 40 5.41 -6.45 9.89
CA ARG A 40 4.80 -7.15 11.02
C ARG A 40 4.68 -6.25 12.23
N ILE A 41 3.53 -6.30 12.88
CA ILE A 41 3.28 -5.76 14.21
C ILE A 41 2.87 -6.94 15.13
N GLY A 42 3.82 -7.45 15.90
CA GLY A 42 3.67 -8.76 16.54
C GLY A 42 3.55 -9.89 15.52
N GLU A 43 2.50 -10.69 15.60
CA GLU A 43 2.20 -11.76 14.65
C GLU A 43 1.41 -11.28 13.43
N ASN A 44 0.95 -10.02 13.45
CA ASN A 44 0.04 -9.47 12.46
C ASN A 44 0.78 -8.65 11.40
N MET A 45 0.14 -8.46 10.24
CA MET A 45 0.67 -7.72 9.11
C MET A 45 -0.06 -6.39 8.91
N VAL A 46 0.71 -5.36 8.65
CA VAL A 46 0.23 -4.04 8.20
C VAL A 46 0.91 -3.67 6.89
N HIS A 47 0.22 -2.89 6.07
CA HIS A 47 0.75 -2.36 4.82
C HIS A 47 0.60 -0.84 4.81
N LEU A 48 1.67 -0.13 4.48
CA LEU A 48 1.67 1.33 4.36
C LEU A 48 1.80 1.72 2.90
N SER A 49 0.86 2.54 2.43
CA SER A 49 0.96 3.21 1.14
C SER A 49 0.90 4.73 1.35
N ILE A 50 1.82 5.44 0.75
CA ILE A 50 1.86 6.91 0.77
C ILE A 50 1.72 7.41 -0.67
N TYR A 51 0.73 8.28 -0.89
CA TYR A 51 0.42 8.84 -2.20
C TYR A 51 0.72 10.34 -2.23
N GLN A 52 1.29 10.78 -3.34
CA GLN A 52 1.50 12.19 -3.67
C GLN A 52 0.95 12.48 -5.08
N PRO A 53 -0.39 12.59 -5.25
CA PRO A 53 -1.00 12.75 -6.58
C PRO A 53 -0.52 13.98 -7.34
N GLN A 54 -0.02 15.00 -6.62
CA GLN A 54 0.59 16.19 -7.21
C GLN A 54 1.98 15.94 -7.82
N VAL A 55 2.61 14.79 -7.53
CA VAL A 55 3.93 14.38 -8.05
C VAL A 55 3.77 13.26 -9.06
N ASP A 56 3.00 12.23 -8.72
CA ASP A 56 2.69 11.08 -9.54
C ASP A 56 1.29 10.56 -9.18
N GLU A 57 0.37 10.58 -10.16
CA GLU A 57 -1.03 10.22 -9.95
C GLU A 57 -1.22 8.73 -9.65
N GLU A 58 -0.34 7.87 -10.15
CA GLU A 58 -0.44 6.41 -10.02
C GLU A 58 0.59 5.85 -9.02
N GLY A 59 1.59 6.63 -8.64
CA GLY A 59 2.68 6.20 -7.76
C GLY A 59 2.27 6.09 -6.30
N HIS A 60 2.81 5.08 -5.62
CA HIS A 60 2.74 4.97 -4.16
C HIS A 60 4.11 4.62 -3.58
N TYR A 61 4.34 5.06 -2.36
CA TYR A 61 5.63 5.00 -1.68
C TYR A 61 5.45 4.50 -0.25
N CYS A 62 6.50 3.94 0.36
CA CYS A 62 6.47 3.56 1.78
C CYS A 62 7.80 3.76 2.51
N THR A 63 8.83 4.23 1.81
CA THR A 63 10.17 4.45 2.38
C THR A 63 10.76 5.78 1.89
N ASP A 64 10.82 5.95 0.58
CA ASP A 64 11.39 7.13 -0.08
C ASP A 64 10.27 7.94 -0.74
N ILE A 65 9.99 9.09 -0.16
CA ILE A 65 8.97 10.00 -0.62
C ILE A 65 9.65 11.02 -1.54
N PRO A 66 9.26 11.13 -2.83
CA PRO A 66 10.04 11.85 -3.83
C PRO A 66 10.09 13.36 -3.60
N LYS A 67 9.03 13.94 -3.01
CA LYS A 67 8.94 15.39 -2.79
C LYS A 67 8.40 15.74 -1.42
N ALA A 68 8.86 16.87 -0.88
CA ALA A 68 8.20 17.52 0.23
C ALA A 68 6.81 18.02 -0.22
N GLY A 69 5.83 18.05 0.68
CA GLY A 69 4.49 18.50 0.40
C GLY A 69 3.41 17.62 1.02
N ASN A 70 2.19 17.75 0.50
CA ASN A 70 1.07 16.95 0.97
C ASN A 70 1.27 15.48 0.62
N ALA A 71 1.02 14.63 1.60
CA ALA A 71 1.06 13.18 1.47
C ALA A 71 -0.22 12.57 2.06
N ILE A 72 -0.80 11.63 1.33
CA ILE A 72 -1.95 10.84 1.78
C ILE A 72 -1.37 9.50 2.24
N LEU A 73 -1.56 9.19 3.52
CA LEU A 73 -1.11 7.93 4.11
C LEU A 73 -2.31 6.99 4.24
N VAL A 74 -2.16 5.79 3.69
CA VAL A 74 -3.13 4.69 3.80
C VAL A 74 -2.44 3.54 4.51
N ILE A 75 -3.01 3.07 5.61
CA ILE A 75 -2.51 1.94 6.37
C ILE A 75 -3.59 0.86 6.34
N ASP A 76 -3.26 -0.27 5.74
CA ASP A 76 -4.13 -1.43 5.67
C ASP A 76 -3.80 -2.39 6.81
N LEU A 77 -4.79 -2.69 7.64
CA LEU A 77 -4.74 -3.70 8.68
C LEU A 77 -5.05 -5.06 8.04
N VAL A 78 -4.00 -5.72 7.56
CA VAL A 78 -4.13 -6.93 6.73
C VAL A 78 -4.78 -8.05 7.52
N ASP A 79 -4.30 -8.29 8.75
CA ASP A 79 -4.87 -9.33 9.60
C ASP A 79 -6.14 -8.85 10.33
N PRO A 80 -7.22 -9.65 10.29
CA PRO A 80 -8.48 -9.30 10.95
C PRO A 80 -8.37 -9.01 12.44
N SER A 81 -7.43 -9.63 13.15
CA SER A 81 -7.19 -9.41 14.58
C SER A 81 -6.83 -7.96 14.92
N LEU A 82 -6.16 -7.24 14.02
CA LEU A 82 -5.86 -5.82 14.22
C LEU A 82 -7.11 -4.92 14.17
N ARG A 83 -8.16 -5.37 13.48
CA ARG A 83 -9.42 -4.61 13.36
C ARG A 83 -10.25 -4.64 14.65
N GLU A 84 -9.92 -5.56 15.54
CA GLU A 84 -10.53 -5.73 16.87
C GLU A 84 -9.75 -4.99 17.96
N MET A 85 -8.59 -4.38 17.63
CA MET A 85 -7.74 -3.63 18.55
C MET A 85 -7.83 -2.14 18.22
N PRO A 86 -7.84 -1.25 19.23
CA PRO A 86 -7.67 0.18 18.98
C PRO A 86 -6.29 0.45 18.38
N ILE A 87 -6.26 1.05 17.18
CA ILE A 87 -5.03 1.39 16.47
C ILE A 87 -4.83 2.90 16.49
N GLY A 88 -3.66 3.33 16.96
CA GLY A 88 -3.20 4.70 16.92
C GLY A 88 -2.05 4.89 15.93
N ILE A 89 -1.92 6.10 15.38
CA ILE A 89 -0.85 6.48 14.46
C ILE A 89 -0.22 7.77 14.96
N THR A 90 1.11 7.81 14.99
CA THR A 90 1.85 9.04 15.26
C THR A 90 2.88 9.26 14.15
N ILE A 91 2.87 10.46 13.56
CA ILE A 91 3.84 10.89 12.57
C ILE A 91 4.86 11.80 13.27
N ILE A 92 6.11 11.42 13.25
CA ILE A 92 7.20 12.09 13.94
C ILE A 92 8.26 12.51 12.92
N LYS A 93 8.64 13.78 12.92
CA LYS A 93 9.80 14.27 12.16
C LYS A 93 11.07 14.02 12.97
N GLY A 94 11.90 13.12 12.47
CA GLY A 94 13.12 12.68 13.15
C GLY A 94 13.48 11.24 12.82
N SER A 95 14.55 10.76 13.43
CA SER A 95 15.04 9.38 13.23
C SER A 95 14.80 8.48 14.45
N LYS A 96 14.33 9.07 15.55
CA LYS A 96 14.02 8.38 16.82
C LYS A 96 12.79 9.03 17.44
N VAL A 97 11.99 8.24 18.11
CA VAL A 97 10.75 8.69 18.76
C VAL A 97 11.03 9.73 19.85
N GLU A 98 12.04 9.49 20.68
CA GLU A 98 12.33 10.33 21.84
C GLU A 98 12.92 11.70 21.49
N GLU A 99 13.53 11.82 20.31
CA GLU A 99 14.22 13.04 19.86
C GLU A 99 13.43 13.77 18.77
N GLY A 100 12.34 13.18 18.27
CA GLY A 100 11.58 13.69 17.14
C GLY A 100 10.45 14.63 17.54
N GLU A 101 9.99 15.44 16.58
CA GLU A 101 8.86 16.32 16.71
C GLU A 101 7.59 15.64 16.18
N THR A 102 6.54 15.57 17.00
CA THR A 102 5.24 15.04 16.54
C THR A 102 4.59 16.01 15.57
N VAL A 103 4.44 15.57 14.32
CA VAL A 103 3.81 16.34 13.24
C VAL A 103 2.30 16.13 13.21
N SER A 104 1.86 14.89 13.43
CA SER A 104 0.44 14.51 13.43
C SER A 104 0.22 13.29 14.32
N GLN A 105 -0.98 13.19 14.88
CA GLN A 105 -1.37 12.05 15.70
C GLN A 105 -2.85 11.70 15.49
N ILE A 106 -3.11 10.44 15.25
CA ILE A 106 -4.43 9.82 15.26
C ILE A 106 -4.55 9.01 16.55
N ARG A 107 -5.56 9.34 17.36
CA ARG A 107 -5.83 8.63 18.61
C ARG A 107 -6.26 7.19 18.32
N PRO A 108 -5.94 6.24 19.23
CA PRO A 108 -6.40 4.88 19.10
C PRO A 108 -7.91 4.76 18.90
N ALA A 109 -8.31 4.01 17.87
CA ALA A 109 -9.69 3.73 17.51
C ALA A 109 -9.81 2.38 16.83
N LEU A 110 -11.01 1.80 16.77
CA LEU A 110 -11.30 0.58 16.05
C LEU A 110 -11.58 0.89 14.57
N TYR A 111 -10.92 0.16 13.68
CA TYR A 111 -11.08 0.27 12.22
C TYR A 111 -11.59 -1.05 11.66
N GLN A 112 -12.91 -1.25 11.67
CA GLN A 112 -13.56 -2.51 11.29
C GLN A 112 -13.42 -2.83 9.80
N ASP A 113 -13.32 -1.80 8.95
CA ASP A 113 -13.02 -1.92 7.52
C ASP A 113 -11.55 -2.28 7.24
N GLY A 114 -10.69 -2.13 8.25
CA GLY A 114 -9.28 -2.46 8.18
C GLY A 114 -8.42 -1.40 7.48
N VAL A 115 -8.94 -0.19 7.24
CA VAL A 115 -8.21 0.88 6.55
C VAL A 115 -8.16 2.15 7.40
N ILE A 116 -6.96 2.69 7.55
CA ILE A 116 -6.74 3.98 8.20
C ILE A 116 -6.21 4.94 7.14
N ASN A 117 -6.91 6.07 6.96
CA ASN A 117 -6.58 7.08 5.97
C ASN A 117 -6.33 8.42 6.64
N THR A 118 -5.21 9.07 6.33
CA THR A 118 -4.86 10.38 6.86
C THR A 118 -4.04 11.19 5.87
N GLN A 119 -3.99 12.49 6.08
CA GLN A 119 -3.14 13.41 5.32
C GLN A 119 -2.17 14.12 6.25
N SER A 120 -0.97 14.37 5.75
CA SER A 120 0.05 15.15 6.44
C SER A 120 0.85 15.97 5.45
N LEU A 121 1.26 17.16 5.89
CA LEU A 121 2.25 17.95 5.19
C LEU A 121 3.63 17.51 5.68
N LEU A 122 4.43 16.95 4.78
CA LEU A 122 5.77 16.46 5.07
C LEU A 122 6.80 17.38 4.42
N ASP A 123 7.64 18.02 5.24
CA ASP A 123 8.81 18.75 4.75
C ASP A 123 9.94 17.79 4.40
N GLN A 124 10.98 18.30 3.77
CA GLN A 124 12.21 17.53 3.55
C GLN A 124 12.79 17.01 4.89
N GLY A 125 13.19 15.74 4.92
CA GLY A 125 13.81 15.13 6.10
C GLY A 125 13.43 13.68 6.35
N LYS A 126 13.80 13.20 7.54
CA LYS A 126 13.48 11.84 8.02
C LYS A 126 12.24 11.89 8.89
N TYR A 127 11.43 10.84 8.77
CA TYR A 127 10.20 10.67 9.54
C TYR A 127 10.06 9.23 10.04
N LEU A 128 9.30 9.10 11.12
CA LEU A 128 8.79 7.85 11.64
C LEU A 128 7.27 7.87 11.60
N ILE A 129 6.67 6.81 11.06
CA ILE A 129 5.25 6.53 11.22
C ILE A 129 5.15 5.43 12.27
N VAL A 130 4.74 5.78 13.48
CA VAL A 130 4.57 4.85 14.59
C VAL A 130 3.13 4.37 14.61
N ILE A 131 2.93 3.07 14.42
CA ILE A 131 1.64 2.40 14.50
C ILE A 131 1.59 1.68 15.84
N THR A 132 0.59 1.96 16.64
CA THR A 132 0.36 1.30 17.94
C THR A 132 -0.94 0.52 17.92
N ALA A 133 -0.93 -0.73 18.38
CA ALA A 133 -2.12 -1.52 18.61
C ALA A 133 -2.27 -1.74 20.12
N GLU A 134 -3.40 -1.30 20.69
CA GLU A 134 -3.69 -1.45 22.12
C GLU A 134 -4.18 -2.87 22.40
N GLY A 135 -3.24 -3.76 22.65
CA GLY A 135 -3.47 -5.15 23.07
C GLY A 135 -2.78 -5.46 24.39
N VAL A 136 -2.78 -6.72 24.79
CA VAL A 136 -2.04 -7.21 25.96
C VAL A 136 -1.10 -8.32 25.51
N PRO A 137 0.20 -8.04 25.41
CA PRO A 137 0.87 -6.74 25.56
C PRO A 137 0.54 -5.77 24.41
N PRO A 138 0.75 -4.44 24.58
CA PRO A 138 0.60 -3.51 23.47
C PRO A 138 1.68 -3.75 22.42
N LEU A 139 1.31 -3.59 21.15
CA LEU A 139 2.18 -3.81 20.01
C LEU A 139 2.47 -2.45 19.34
N ASN A 140 3.67 -2.30 18.82
CA ASN A 140 4.05 -1.13 18.04
C ASN A 140 4.95 -1.52 16.88
N TYR A 141 4.96 -0.69 15.84
CA TYR A 141 5.85 -0.77 14.71
C TYR A 141 6.19 0.63 14.18
N GLU A 142 7.39 0.79 13.65
CA GLU A 142 7.89 2.04 13.10
C GLU A 142 8.23 1.87 11.61
N TYR A 143 7.59 2.68 10.75
CA TYR A 143 8.04 2.87 9.38
C TYR A 143 8.99 4.06 9.32
N HIS A 144 10.16 3.85 8.74
CA HIS A 144 11.16 4.90 8.52
C HIS A 144 11.01 5.48 7.12
N LEU A 145 10.75 6.78 7.04
CA LEU A 145 10.59 7.50 5.77
C LEU A 145 11.73 8.48 5.55
N ARG A 146 12.05 8.70 4.29
CA ARG A 146 12.95 9.74 3.79
C ARG A 146 12.19 10.59 2.79
N VAL A 147 11.96 11.87 3.11
CA VAL A 147 11.21 12.79 2.26
C VAL A 147 12.17 13.69 1.52
N GLU A 148 12.16 13.62 0.17
CA GLU A 148 13.03 14.41 -0.72
C GLU A 148 14.53 14.35 -0.35
N MET A 149 14.99 13.15 0.02
CA MET A 149 16.40 12.91 0.40
C MET A 149 17.18 12.13 -0.66
N ILE A 150 16.50 11.61 -1.68
CA ILE A 150 17.13 10.93 -2.81
C ILE A 150 17.06 11.85 -4.02
N ASN A 151 18.21 12.04 -4.68
CA ASN A 151 18.25 12.78 -5.95
C ASN A 151 17.93 11.82 -7.10
N TYR A 152 16.65 11.72 -7.46
CA TYR A 152 16.19 10.86 -8.56
C TYR A 152 16.69 11.30 -9.95
N ALA A 153 17.31 12.49 -10.07
CA ALA A 153 17.91 12.94 -11.34
C ALA A 153 19.31 12.33 -11.58
N GLU A 154 19.90 11.67 -10.58
CA GLU A 154 21.23 11.08 -10.65
C GLU A 154 21.19 9.52 -10.66
N VAL A 155 19.99 8.92 -10.68
CA VAL A 155 19.74 7.49 -10.79
C VAL A 155 19.17 7.18 -12.19
#